data_e461e3f2b4ece93d898de1a425a37341
#
_entry.id   e461e3f2b4ece93d898de1a425a37341
#
_cell.length_a   1.000
_cell.length_b   1.000
_cell.length_c   1.000
_cell.angle_alpha   90.00
_cell.angle_beta   90.00
_cell.angle_gamma   90.00
#
_symmetry.space_group_name_H-M   'P 1'
#
loop_
_entity.id
_entity.type
_entity.pdbx_description
1 polymer ?
#
loop_
_entity_poly.entity_id
_entity_poly.type
_entity_poly.pdbx_seq_one_letter_code
_entity_poly.pdbx_strand_id
1 'polypeptide(L)'
;MKPFSAMPAYQEIIDVLRSAVSDTGLITDPADISAAALDGRGRRQGEALAVVRPASTEEVSLVMKTAAAYGLSVIPQGGNTSNVGGATPEPGASAETARRTLILQLGHMKRILNVDTVNNTITLEAGVVLQDAQKAASDAGRLLPLSLAAEGSCQTGGVIAANAGGVHVLRYGMARRQVLGLKVVLASGEVLDLMKGLRKDSLRDVFIGSEGTLGVITEAVLALEPMPRSIVSAWITPRRLEDVETLFETLEAAFGPGLTAFELIGRTPLESLSAVTGMTPPVPLSDWQGLLDVSDWRRDSDESSEELEGVLAPHLENGLILDGAVSRSESDREAFWRCRETIPSAVKREGGNVKHDISVPRSSLVRFIRETSAALEETFPGVKPSVFGHYGDGNLHFNVVFHARCHFGRKIHKLRKRAGGFALRTRFQILAQRDERQDHGRRFEVKVHGEMMSGRHVGMTHEKCHVEQRICAVDRSGARA
;
A
#
# COMPACT_ATOMS: atom_id res chain seq x y z
N MET A 1 -12.94 18.22 -30.48
CA MET A 1 -13.46 16.82 -30.50
C MET A 1 -13.84 16.49 -31.95
N LYS A 2 -13.22 15.48 -32.56
CA LYS A 2 -13.62 15.01 -33.89
C LYS A 2 -15.00 14.34 -33.79
N PRO A 3 -15.92 14.56 -34.76
CA PRO A 3 -17.24 13.94 -34.74
C PRO A 3 -17.11 12.39 -34.81
N PHE A 4 -18.10 11.68 -34.27
CA PHE A 4 -18.14 10.21 -34.14
C PHE A 4 -17.95 9.47 -35.49
N SER A 5 -18.23 10.11 -36.61
CA SER A 5 -18.02 9.61 -37.98
C SER A 5 -16.52 9.56 -38.42
N ALA A 6 -15.61 10.10 -37.62
CA ALA A 6 -14.18 10.16 -37.94
C ALA A 6 -13.32 9.22 -37.06
N MET A 7 -13.93 8.33 -36.28
CA MET A 7 -13.20 7.30 -35.54
C MET A 7 -12.90 6.12 -36.48
N PRO A 8 -11.67 5.54 -36.40
CA PRO A 8 -11.40 4.24 -37.01
C PRO A 8 -12.45 3.23 -36.59
N ALA A 9 -12.83 2.32 -37.48
CA ALA A 9 -13.77 1.28 -37.11
C ALA A 9 -13.20 0.48 -35.93
N TYR A 10 -14.05 0.10 -34.97
CA TYR A 10 -13.67 -0.75 -33.83
C TYR A 10 -12.76 -1.90 -34.24
N GLN A 11 -13.11 -2.56 -35.35
CA GLN A 11 -12.35 -3.70 -35.87
C GLN A 11 -10.91 -3.33 -36.25
N GLU A 12 -10.68 -2.17 -36.84
CA GLU A 12 -9.34 -1.69 -37.21
C GLU A 12 -8.43 -1.56 -35.96
N ILE A 13 -8.95 -0.98 -34.87
CA ILE A 13 -8.21 -0.85 -33.60
C ILE A 13 -7.86 -2.24 -33.04
N ILE A 14 -8.84 -3.16 -33.03
CA ILE A 14 -8.64 -4.53 -32.54
C ILE A 14 -7.61 -5.28 -33.38
N ASP A 15 -7.65 -5.13 -34.71
CA ASP A 15 -6.71 -5.82 -35.61
C ASP A 15 -5.26 -5.29 -35.42
N VAL A 16 -5.10 -3.97 -35.25
CA VAL A 16 -3.78 -3.38 -34.95
C VAL A 16 -3.28 -3.83 -33.57
N LEU A 17 -4.14 -3.83 -32.52
CA LEU A 17 -3.76 -4.32 -31.21
C LEU A 17 -3.39 -5.82 -31.25
N ARG A 18 -4.11 -6.63 -32.03
CA ARG A 18 -3.80 -8.05 -32.21
C ARG A 18 -2.44 -8.26 -32.86
N SER A 19 -2.06 -7.40 -33.79
CA SER A 19 -0.73 -7.47 -34.41
C SER A 19 0.41 -6.97 -33.50
N ALA A 20 0.08 -6.23 -32.44
CA ALA A 20 1.06 -5.66 -31.51
C ALA A 20 1.45 -6.60 -30.37
N VAL A 21 0.71 -7.67 -30.15
CA VAL A 21 0.94 -8.64 -29.07
C VAL A 21 0.86 -10.07 -29.58
N SER A 22 1.31 -11.04 -28.77
CA SER A 22 1.19 -12.47 -29.05
C SER A 22 -0.27 -12.91 -29.21
N ASP A 23 -0.52 -14.08 -29.79
CA ASP A 23 -1.86 -14.63 -30.07
C ASP A 23 -2.80 -14.65 -28.86
N THR A 24 -2.27 -14.86 -27.65
CA THR A 24 -3.03 -14.87 -26.38
C THR A 24 -3.01 -13.50 -25.68
N GLY A 25 -2.38 -12.51 -26.28
CA GLY A 25 -2.14 -11.20 -25.67
C GLY A 25 -3.30 -10.22 -25.77
N LEU A 26 -4.34 -10.49 -26.57
CA LEU A 26 -5.51 -9.62 -26.71
C LEU A 26 -6.79 -10.34 -26.30
N ILE A 27 -7.51 -9.79 -25.35
CA ILE A 27 -8.79 -10.28 -24.86
C ILE A 27 -9.90 -9.29 -25.25
N THR A 28 -10.89 -9.78 -25.95
CA THR A 28 -12.06 -9.02 -26.41
C THR A 28 -13.38 -9.63 -25.91
N ASP A 29 -13.34 -10.75 -25.21
CA ASP A 29 -14.51 -11.35 -24.58
C ASP A 29 -15.07 -10.42 -23.49
N PRO A 30 -16.38 -10.09 -23.53
CA PRO A 30 -16.99 -9.15 -22.57
C PRO A 30 -16.93 -9.64 -21.13
N ALA A 31 -17.00 -10.94 -20.86
CA ALA A 31 -16.97 -11.47 -19.50
C ALA A 31 -15.55 -11.31 -18.89
N ASP A 32 -14.50 -11.59 -19.66
CA ASP A 32 -13.12 -11.43 -19.26
C ASP A 32 -12.75 -9.96 -19.07
N ILE A 33 -13.22 -9.08 -19.97
CA ILE A 33 -13.04 -7.62 -19.81
C ILE A 33 -13.73 -7.14 -18.53
N SER A 34 -14.97 -7.58 -18.28
CA SER A 34 -15.70 -7.23 -17.06
C SER A 34 -14.97 -7.69 -15.80
N ALA A 35 -14.42 -8.92 -15.81
CA ALA A 35 -13.63 -9.43 -14.69
C ALA A 35 -12.37 -8.59 -14.43
N ALA A 36 -11.64 -8.19 -15.49
CA ALA A 36 -10.46 -7.33 -15.36
C ALA A 36 -10.81 -5.88 -14.95
N ALA A 37 -11.98 -5.39 -15.31
CA ALA A 37 -12.46 -4.05 -15.00
C ALA A 37 -13.06 -3.92 -13.58
N LEU A 38 -13.20 -5.03 -12.84
CA LEU A 38 -13.61 -5.06 -11.44
C LEU A 38 -12.39 -4.91 -10.54
N ASP A 39 -12.43 -3.99 -9.57
CA ASP A 39 -11.33 -3.85 -8.61
C ASP A 39 -11.20 -5.08 -7.69
N GLY A 40 -10.00 -5.33 -7.14
CA GLY A 40 -9.72 -6.47 -6.27
C GLY A 40 -10.59 -6.53 -4.99
N ARG A 41 -11.34 -5.47 -4.68
CA ARG A 41 -12.30 -5.40 -3.56
C ARG A 41 -13.74 -5.69 -3.98
N GLY A 42 -14.02 -5.84 -5.28
CA GLY A 42 -15.36 -6.03 -5.82
C GLY A 42 -16.29 -4.83 -5.63
N ARG A 43 -15.74 -3.61 -5.57
CA ARG A 43 -16.52 -2.38 -5.27
C ARG A 43 -16.60 -1.39 -6.42
N ARG A 44 -15.63 -1.43 -7.33
CA ARG A 44 -15.56 -0.55 -8.49
C ARG A 44 -15.61 -1.40 -9.75
N GLN A 45 -16.65 -1.22 -10.53
CA GLN A 45 -16.82 -1.86 -11.82
C GLN A 45 -16.78 -0.79 -12.90
N GLY A 46 -15.73 -0.78 -13.72
CA GLY A 46 -15.64 0.04 -14.90
C GLY A 46 -15.93 -0.74 -16.18
N GLU A 47 -15.67 -0.10 -17.31
CA GLU A 47 -15.79 -0.69 -18.65
C GLU A 47 -14.54 -0.36 -19.48
N ALA A 48 -14.16 -1.27 -20.37
CA ALA A 48 -13.02 -1.10 -21.26
C ALA A 48 -13.30 -1.66 -22.65
N LEU A 49 -12.52 -1.22 -23.64
CA LEU A 49 -12.55 -1.71 -25.02
C LEU A 49 -12.00 -3.15 -25.11
N ALA A 50 -10.88 -3.39 -24.46
CA ALA A 50 -10.19 -4.67 -24.46
C ALA A 50 -9.21 -4.75 -23.27
N VAL A 51 -8.76 -5.97 -22.98
CA VAL A 51 -7.60 -6.24 -22.12
C VAL A 51 -6.43 -6.67 -23.00
N VAL A 52 -5.27 -6.02 -22.81
CA VAL A 52 -4.05 -6.33 -23.53
C VAL A 52 -3.02 -6.89 -22.56
N ARG A 53 -2.40 -8.03 -22.92
CA ARG A 53 -1.44 -8.79 -22.11
C ARG A 53 -0.10 -8.93 -22.84
N PRO A 54 0.72 -7.89 -22.89
CA PRO A 54 2.02 -7.94 -23.56
C PRO A 54 2.96 -8.92 -22.82
N ALA A 55 3.83 -9.58 -23.60
CA ALA A 55 4.82 -10.54 -23.10
C ALA A 55 6.24 -9.95 -23.07
N SER A 56 6.44 -8.73 -23.59
CA SER A 56 7.75 -8.05 -23.61
C SER A 56 7.61 -6.52 -23.55
N THR A 57 8.72 -5.84 -23.27
CA THR A 57 8.81 -4.38 -23.30
C THR A 57 8.48 -3.83 -24.71
N GLU A 58 8.88 -4.54 -25.75
CA GLU A 58 8.63 -4.18 -27.15
C GLU A 58 7.13 -4.23 -27.46
N GLU A 59 6.42 -5.26 -27.00
CA GLU A 59 4.97 -5.36 -27.17
C GLU A 59 4.26 -4.23 -26.38
N VAL A 60 4.70 -3.91 -25.16
CA VAL A 60 4.19 -2.75 -24.42
C VAL A 60 4.40 -1.46 -25.24
N SER A 61 5.59 -1.27 -25.83
CA SER A 61 5.89 -0.10 -26.66
C SER A 61 4.93 -0.01 -27.87
N LEU A 62 4.68 -1.13 -28.56
CA LEU A 62 3.74 -1.16 -29.71
C LEU A 62 2.31 -0.85 -29.27
N VAL A 63 1.84 -1.40 -28.15
CA VAL A 63 0.51 -1.10 -27.59
C VAL A 63 0.39 0.37 -27.24
N MET A 64 1.40 0.96 -26.59
CA MET A 64 1.39 2.39 -26.22
C MET A 64 1.42 3.29 -27.46
N LYS A 65 2.20 2.97 -28.51
CA LYS A 65 2.19 3.69 -29.79
C LYS A 65 0.82 3.62 -30.45
N THR A 66 0.21 2.44 -30.47
CA THR A 66 -1.16 2.25 -30.97
C THR A 66 -2.15 3.10 -30.18
N ALA A 67 -2.08 3.04 -28.85
CA ALA A 67 -2.95 3.84 -28.00
C ALA A 67 -2.80 5.35 -28.27
N ALA A 68 -1.58 5.84 -28.42
CA ALA A 68 -1.29 7.23 -28.77
C ALA A 68 -1.87 7.62 -30.15
N ALA A 69 -1.69 6.77 -31.17
CA ALA A 69 -2.15 7.02 -32.53
C ALA A 69 -3.69 7.08 -32.63
N TYR A 70 -4.38 6.22 -31.87
CA TYR A 70 -5.85 6.13 -31.89
C TYR A 70 -6.53 6.92 -30.75
N GLY A 71 -5.77 7.63 -29.91
CA GLY A 71 -6.32 8.42 -28.80
C GLY A 71 -6.97 7.55 -27.73
N LEU A 72 -6.39 6.38 -27.43
CA LEU A 72 -6.88 5.47 -26.41
C LEU A 72 -6.24 5.80 -25.04
N SER A 73 -7.01 5.65 -23.99
CA SER A 73 -6.52 5.68 -22.62
C SER A 73 -6.03 4.29 -22.22
N VAL A 74 -4.87 4.20 -21.56
CA VAL A 74 -4.33 2.94 -21.07
C VAL A 74 -4.29 2.94 -19.56
N ILE A 75 -4.79 1.86 -18.94
CA ILE A 75 -4.76 1.63 -17.50
C ILE A 75 -3.83 0.44 -17.24
N PRO A 76 -2.59 0.70 -16.78
CA PRO A 76 -1.71 -0.39 -16.38
C PRO A 76 -2.28 -1.12 -15.17
N GLN A 77 -2.28 -2.45 -15.24
CA GLN A 77 -2.79 -3.31 -14.18
C GLN A 77 -1.79 -4.43 -13.89
N GLY A 78 -1.35 -4.53 -12.64
CA GLY A 78 -0.61 -5.67 -12.11
C GLY A 78 -1.56 -6.72 -11.55
N GLY A 79 -1.33 -7.19 -10.32
CA GLY A 79 -2.16 -8.17 -9.63
C GLY A 79 -3.54 -7.67 -9.19
N ASN A 80 -3.93 -6.44 -9.52
CA ASN A 80 -5.20 -5.81 -9.17
C ASN A 80 -5.52 -5.83 -7.65
N THR A 81 -4.49 -5.69 -6.82
CA THR A 81 -4.58 -5.74 -5.35
C THR A 81 -4.75 -4.35 -4.72
N SER A 82 -4.75 -3.27 -5.52
CA SER A 82 -4.90 -1.90 -5.04
C SER A 82 -6.23 -1.67 -4.32
N ASN A 83 -6.19 -0.91 -3.24
CA ASN A 83 -7.38 -0.52 -2.48
C ASN A 83 -8.00 0.80 -2.96
N VAL A 84 -7.38 1.50 -3.91
CA VAL A 84 -7.77 2.86 -4.33
C VAL A 84 -8.31 2.94 -5.76
N GLY A 85 -8.46 1.80 -6.44
CA GLY A 85 -9.07 1.70 -7.77
C GLY A 85 -8.21 2.23 -8.92
N GLY A 86 -6.92 2.50 -8.70
CA GLY A 86 -6.01 3.04 -9.72
C GLY A 86 -5.70 2.07 -10.87
N ALA A 87 -5.96 0.78 -10.67
CA ALA A 87 -5.72 -0.28 -11.65
C ALA A 87 -6.96 -0.67 -12.46
N THR A 88 -8.08 0.05 -12.32
CA THR A 88 -9.35 -0.28 -13.01
C THR A 88 -9.97 0.95 -13.66
N PRO A 89 -10.75 0.78 -14.73
CA PRO A 89 -11.46 1.89 -15.37
C PRO A 89 -12.43 2.59 -14.41
N GLU A 90 -12.70 3.87 -14.67
CA GLU A 90 -13.59 4.67 -13.83
C GLU A 90 -15.05 4.17 -13.96
N PRO A 91 -15.71 3.84 -12.83
CA PRO A 91 -17.10 3.47 -12.82
C PRO A 91 -18.02 4.58 -13.33
N GLY A 92 -19.02 4.24 -14.14
CA GLY A 92 -19.95 5.20 -14.69
C GLY A 92 -19.37 6.13 -15.76
N ALA A 93 -18.22 5.78 -16.32
CA ALA A 93 -17.70 6.47 -17.49
C ALA A 93 -18.68 6.36 -18.68
N SER A 94 -18.64 7.34 -19.59
CA SER A 94 -19.48 7.29 -20.80
C SER A 94 -19.10 6.09 -21.67
N ALA A 95 -20.06 5.59 -22.48
CA ALA A 95 -19.79 4.54 -23.44
C ALA A 95 -18.67 4.91 -24.44
N GLU A 96 -18.51 6.20 -24.75
CA GLU A 96 -17.40 6.71 -25.57
C GLU A 96 -16.07 6.54 -24.84
N THR A 97 -15.99 6.89 -23.55
CA THR A 97 -14.79 6.71 -22.73
C THR A 97 -14.45 5.22 -22.59
N ALA A 98 -15.44 4.36 -22.33
CA ALA A 98 -15.23 2.93 -22.22
C ALA A 98 -14.64 2.33 -23.52
N ARG A 99 -15.15 2.73 -24.68
CA ARG A 99 -14.65 2.31 -25.99
C ARG A 99 -13.26 2.85 -26.34
N ARG A 100 -12.72 3.76 -25.54
CA ARG A 100 -11.36 4.31 -25.68
C ARG A 100 -10.42 3.89 -24.56
N THR A 101 -10.83 2.99 -23.69
CA THR A 101 -10.03 2.56 -22.54
C THR A 101 -9.54 1.14 -22.75
N LEU A 102 -8.22 0.97 -22.62
CA LEU A 102 -7.55 -0.34 -22.58
C LEU A 102 -7.11 -0.66 -21.15
N ILE A 103 -7.25 -1.90 -20.74
CA ILE A 103 -6.58 -2.43 -19.55
C ILE A 103 -5.32 -3.15 -20.04
N LEU A 104 -4.16 -2.74 -19.54
CA LEU A 104 -2.87 -3.33 -19.90
C LEU A 104 -2.36 -4.15 -18.71
N GLN A 105 -2.48 -5.48 -18.81
CA GLN A 105 -2.07 -6.43 -17.78
C GLN A 105 -0.67 -6.96 -18.03
N LEU A 106 0.22 -6.91 -17.02
CA LEU A 106 1.62 -7.31 -17.15
C LEU A 106 1.90 -8.76 -16.73
N GLY A 107 0.88 -9.55 -16.44
CA GLY A 107 1.02 -10.91 -15.92
C GLY A 107 1.74 -11.91 -16.84
N HIS A 108 1.92 -11.62 -18.14
CA HIS A 108 2.76 -12.42 -19.04
C HIS A 108 4.25 -12.09 -18.91
N MET A 109 4.61 -10.92 -18.39
CA MET A 109 5.99 -10.49 -18.14
C MET A 109 6.43 -10.91 -16.72
N LYS A 110 6.65 -12.21 -16.52
CA LYS A 110 6.85 -12.82 -15.19
C LYS A 110 8.19 -13.54 -15.03
N ARG A 111 9.19 -13.20 -15.82
CA ARG A 111 10.51 -13.80 -15.71
C ARG A 111 11.36 -13.11 -14.66
N ILE A 112 12.04 -13.92 -13.84
CA ILE A 112 13.17 -13.48 -13.03
C ILE A 112 14.39 -13.60 -13.93
N LEU A 113 14.99 -12.45 -14.30
CA LEU A 113 16.04 -12.38 -15.31
C LEU A 113 17.41 -12.70 -14.74
N ASN A 114 17.67 -12.29 -13.48
CA ASN A 114 18.93 -12.55 -12.79
C ASN A 114 18.80 -12.37 -11.28
N VAL A 115 19.51 -13.19 -10.51
CA VAL A 115 19.78 -13.00 -9.09
C VAL A 115 21.29 -12.94 -8.92
N ASP A 116 21.79 -11.76 -8.59
CA ASP A 116 23.23 -11.51 -8.42
C ASP A 116 23.54 -11.39 -6.91
N THR A 117 24.10 -12.46 -6.36
CA THR A 117 24.46 -12.54 -4.94
C THR A 117 25.72 -11.77 -4.59
N VAL A 118 26.54 -11.40 -5.57
CA VAL A 118 27.75 -10.60 -5.36
C VAL A 118 27.38 -9.12 -5.20
N ASN A 119 26.51 -8.62 -6.11
CA ASN A 119 26.03 -7.26 -6.05
C ASN A 119 24.78 -7.08 -5.19
N ASN A 120 24.23 -8.17 -4.63
CA ASN A 120 22.98 -8.19 -3.86
C ASN A 120 21.82 -7.53 -4.64
N THR A 121 21.53 -8.04 -5.83
CA THR A 121 20.45 -7.52 -6.67
C THR A 121 19.64 -8.64 -7.29
N ILE A 122 18.36 -8.35 -7.54
CA ILE A 122 17.48 -9.17 -8.36
C ILE A 122 16.96 -8.32 -9.53
N THR A 123 17.08 -8.85 -10.76
CA THR A 123 16.53 -8.24 -11.97
C THR A 123 15.33 -9.07 -12.42
N LEU A 124 14.20 -8.41 -12.64
CA LEU A 124 12.94 -9.10 -12.92
C LEU A 124 12.01 -8.25 -13.80
N GLU A 125 11.08 -8.93 -14.44
CA GLU A 125 9.97 -8.30 -15.16
C GLU A 125 8.89 -7.84 -14.22
N ALA A 126 8.13 -6.82 -14.60
CA ALA A 126 7.16 -6.13 -13.75
C ALA A 126 5.95 -6.99 -13.33
N GLY A 127 5.65 -8.04 -14.08
CA GLY A 127 4.55 -8.99 -13.78
C GLY A 127 4.94 -10.12 -12.84
N VAL A 128 6.18 -10.20 -12.37
CA VAL A 128 6.60 -11.18 -11.35
C VAL A 128 5.81 -10.93 -10.07
N VAL A 129 5.20 -11.98 -9.52
CA VAL A 129 4.53 -11.94 -8.21
C VAL A 129 5.58 -11.69 -7.12
N LEU A 130 5.28 -10.84 -6.16
CA LEU A 130 6.25 -10.46 -5.13
C LEU A 130 6.76 -11.68 -4.35
N GLN A 131 5.89 -12.62 -3.99
CA GLN A 131 6.25 -13.86 -3.30
C GLN A 131 7.22 -14.73 -4.11
N ASP A 132 7.06 -14.78 -5.45
CA ASP A 132 8.00 -15.52 -6.31
C ASP A 132 9.38 -14.85 -6.33
N ALA A 133 9.42 -13.52 -6.33
CA ALA A 133 10.66 -12.76 -6.22
C ALA A 133 11.36 -12.96 -4.86
N GLN A 134 10.60 -12.95 -3.76
CA GLN A 134 11.09 -13.24 -2.41
C GLN A 134 11.67 -14.66 -2.33
N LYS A 135 10.93 -15.63 -2.90
CA LYS A 135 11.39 -17.03 -2.94
C LYS A 135 12.70 -17.16 -3.71
N ALA A 136 12.81 -16.56 -4.88
CA ALA A 136 14.05 -16.62 -5.68
C ALA A 136 15.23 -15.98 -4.97
N ALA A 137 15.02 -14.89 -4.24
CA ALA A 137 16.04 -14.27 -3.40
C ALA A 137 16.45 -15.21 -2.24
N SER A 138 15.47 -15.81 -1.56
CA SER A 138 15.70 -16.75 -0.46
C SER A 138 16.44 -18.00 -0.90
N ASP A 139 16.06 -18.60 -2.03
CA ASP A 139 16.75 -19.75 -2.62
C ASP A 139 18.24 -19.44 -2.92
N ALA A 140 18.56 -18.16 -3.15
CA ALA A 140 19.93 -17.67 -3.35
C ALA A 140 20.61 -17.17 -2.06
N GLY A 141 20.02 -17.40 -0.87
CA GLY A 141 20.55 -16.97 0.42
C GLY A 141 20.49 -15.46 0.62
N ARG A 142 19.51 -14.79 0.04
CA ARG A 142 19.29 -13.35 0.14
C ARG A 142 17.85 -13.05 0.55
N LEU A 143 17.65 -11.87 1.13
CA LEU A 143 16.35 -11.35 1.52
C LEU A 143 15.93 -10.26 0.54
N LEU A 144 14.74 -10.37 -0.06
CA LEU A 144 14.03 -9.24 -0.66
C LEU A 144 13.11 -8.64 0.43
N PRO A 145 13.47 -7.49 1.03
CA PRO A 145 12.83 -7.02 2.28
C PRO A 145 11.50 -6.28 2.06
N LEU A 146 10.78 -6.60 1.01
CA LEU A 146 9.42 -6.11 0.75
C LEU A 146 8.44 -7.19 1.22
N SER A 147 7.62 -6.91 2.22
CA SER A 147 6.59 -7.82 2.70
C SER A 147 5.27 -7.07 2.84
N LEU A 148 4.25 -7.56 2.16
CA LEU A 148 2.94 -6.95 2.03
C LEU A 148 1.86 -8.02 2.24
N ALA A 149 0.72 -7.63 2.79
CA ALA A 149 -0.42 -8.55 2.96
C ALA A 149 -0.93 -9.19 1.64
N ALA A 150 -0.57 -8.63 0.49
CA ALA A 150 -0.96 -9.12 -0.84
C ALA A 150 0.20 -9.77 -1.62
N GLU A 151 1.30 -10.15 -0.97
CA GLU A 151 2.54 -10.62 -1.64
C GLU A 151 2.31 -11.84 -2.55
N GLY A 152 1.38 -12.72 -2.22
CA GLY A 152 1.01 -13.87 -3.06
C GLY A 152 0.25 -13.54 -4.35
N SER A 153 -0.08 -12.26 -4.58
CA SER A 153 -0.87 -11.84 -5.75
C SER A 153 -0.47 -10.48 -6.33
N CYS A 154 0.15 -9.60 -5.55
CA CYS A 154 0.67 -8.35 -6.09
C CYS A 154 1.89 -8.59 -6.98
N GLN A 155 2.02 -7.77 -8.03
CA GLN A 155 3.12 -7.86 -8.97
C GLN A 155 4.13 -6.73 -8.71
N THR A 156 5.41 -7.01 -8.92
CA THR A 156 6.52 -6.12 -8.59
C THR A 156 6.43 -4.75 -9.26
N GLY A 157 5.99 -4.68 -10.51
CA GLY A 157 5.74 -3.41 -11.19
C GLY A 157 4.66 -2.57 -10.50
N GLY A 158 3.58 -3.20 -10.02
CA GLY A 158 2.52 -2.53 -9.24
C GLY A 158 3.01 -2.08 -7.87
N VAL A 159 3.81 -2.90 -7.18
CA VAL A 159 4.45 -2.57 -5.89
C VAL A 159 5.33 -1.32 -6.03
N ILE A 160 6.14 -1.26 -7.09
CA ILE A 160 7.01 -0.11 -7.38
C ILE A 160 6.18 1.11 -7.77
N ALA A 161 5.21 0.95 -8.68
CA ALA A 161 4.35 2.04 -9.13
C ALA A 161 3.53 2.67 -8.01
N ALA A 162 3.14 1.88 -6.99
CA ALA A 162 2.48 2.38 -5.79
C ALA A 162 3.45 2.91 -4.73
N ASN A 163 4.76 2.73 -4.91
CA ASN A 163 5.77 2.91 -3.85
C ASN A 163 5.30 2.23 -2.56
N ALA A 164 4.97 0.96 -2.64
CA ALA A 164 4.37 0.25 -1.53
C ALA A 164 5.34 0.10 -0.36
N GLY A 165 4.79 0.20 0.83
CA GLY A 165 5.44 -0.15 2.08
C GLY A 165 4.86 -1.46 2.62
N GLY A 166 5.27 -1.85 3.81
CA GLY A 166 4.76 -3.03 4.51
C GLY A 166 5.39 -3.13 5.88
N VAL A 167 5.39 -4.30 6.47
CA VAL A 167 5.82 -4.49 7.85
C VAL A 167 7.29 -4.15 8.09
N HIS A 168 8.14 -4.28 7.07
CA HIS A 168 9.58 -4.05 7.18
C HIS A 168 10.04 -2.63 6.83
N VAL A 169 9.11 -1.68 6.64
CA VAL A 169 9.45 -0.28 6.29
C VAL A 169 10.32 0.38 7.35
N LEU A 170 10.13 0.03 8.62
CA LEU A 170 10.95 0.51 9.73
C LEU A 170 12.46 0.37 9.43
N ARG A 171 12.87 -0.79 8.96
CA ARG A 171 14.29 -1.10 8.68
C ARG A 171 14.69 -0.77 7.25
N TYR A 172 13.90 -1.24 6.29
CA TYR A 172 14.32 -1.27 4.89
C TYR A 172 13.69 -0.17 4.04
N GLY A 173 12.74 0.58 4.59
CA GLY A 173 12.02 1.62 3.87
C GLY A 173 10.98 1.07 2.88
N MET A 174 10.34 1.99 2.16
CA MET A 174 9.36 1.66 1.12
C MET A 174 10.04 1.14 -0.15
N ALA A 175 9.26 0.63 -1.12
CA ALA A 175 9.75 0.09 -2.39
C ALA A 175 10.77 0.99 -3.09
N ARG A 176 10.62 2.32 -3.02
CA ARG A 176 11.58 3.31 -3.55
C ARG A 176 13.01 3.04 -3.11
N ARG A 177 13.22 2.64 -1.85
CA ARG A 177 14.56 2.42 -1.30
C ARG A 177 15.21 1.16 -1.88
N GLN A 178 14.40 0.20 -2.31
CA GLN A 178 14.86 -1.07 -2.87
C GLN A 178 15.12 -0.99 -4.38
N VAL A 179 14.51 -0.03 -5.09
CA VAL A 179 14.64 0.07 -6.55
C VAL A 179 15.99 0.67 -6.92
N LEU A 180 16.79 -0.08 -7.66
CA LEU A 180 18.10 0.34 -8.18
C LEU A 180 18.02 0.76 -9.64
N GLY A 181 17.16 0.14 -10.44
CA GLY A 181 16.97 0.45 -11.85
C GLY A 181 15.55 0.13 -12.32
N LEU A 182 15.11 0.79 -13.37
CA LEU A 182 13.82 0.58 -14.02
C LEU A 182 13.95 0.61 -15.54
N LYS A 183 13.10 -0.18 -16.22
CA LYS A 183 12.79 0.01 -17.61
C LYS A 183 11.32 0.43 -17.71
N VAL A 184 11.05 1.51 -18.43
CA VAL A 184 9.72 2.14 -18.46
C VAL A 184 9.34 2.46 -19.91
N VAL A 185 8.09 2.21 -20.26
CA VAL A 185 7.51 2.63 -21.55
C VAL A 185 6.63 3.84 -21.30
N LEU A 186 6.93 4.95 -22.00
CA LEU A 186 6.15 6.18 -21.92
C LEU A 186 4.84 6.10 -22.71
N ALA A 187 3.96 7.09 -22.52
CA ALA A 187 2.72 7.21 -23.28
C ALA A 187 2.92 7.32 -24.79
N SER A 188 4.09 7.82 -25.24
CA SER A 188 4.50 7.86 -26.65
C SER A 188 4.89 6.48 -27.21
N GLY A 189 5.08 5.48 -26.34
CA GLY A 189 5.69 4.20 -26.68
C GLY A 189 7.22 4.21 -26.69
N GLU A 190 7.86 5.33 -26.35
CA GLU A 190 9.31 5.37 -26.15
C GLU A 190 9.71 4.55 -24.93
N VAL A 191 10.81 3.80 -25.06
CA VAL A 191 11.36 2.99 -23.97
C VAL A 191 12.49 3.76 -23.29
N LEU A 192 12.34 4.01 -22.01
CA LEU A 192 13.40 4.55 -21.15
C LEU A 192 14.09 3.39 -20.43
N ASP A 193 15.36 3.16 -20.75
CA ASP A 193 16.21 2.21 -20.05
C ASP A 193 16.99 2.95 -18.93
N LEU A 194 16.47 2.84 -17.70
CA LEU A 194 17.05 3.41 -16.49
C LEU A 194 17.61 2.31 -15.57
N MET A 195 17.98 1.15 -16.16
CA MET A 195 18.50 -0.02 -15.43
C MET A 195 19.92 0.20 -14.90
N LYS A 196 20.66 1.13 -15.48
CA LYS A 196 22.03 1.47 -15.09
C LYS A 196 22.07 2.90 -14.56
N GLY A 197 22.47 3.07 -13.31
CA GLY A 197 22.74 4.41 -12.78
C GLY A 197 22.34 4.59 -11.32
N LEU A 198 23.35 4.56 -10.46
CA LEU A 198 23.23 4.76 -9.00
C LEU A 198 23.17 6.25 -8.59
N ARG A 199 22.73 7.17 -9.43
CA ARG A 199 22.65 8.59 -9.07
C ARG A 199 21.45 8.87 -8.17
N LYS A 200 21.66 9.62 -7.09
CA LYS A 200 20.63 10.01 -6.11
C LYS A 200 19.45 10.78 -6.71
N ASP A 201 19.63 11.47 -7.83
CA ASP A 201 18.60 12.28 -8.51
C ASP A 201 18.29 11.66 -9.88
N SER A 202 17.88 10.41 -9.88
CA SER A 202 17.63 9.67 -11.12
C SER A 202 16.19 9.90 -11.58
N LEU A 203 16.01 10.05 -12.90
CA LEU A 203 14.68 10.08 -13.54
C LEU A 203 13.80 8.87 -13.13
N ARG A 204 14.42 7.76 -12.76
CA ARG A 204 13.78 6.57 -12.16
C ARG A 204 12.82 6.94 -11.03
N ASP A 205 13.21 7.87 -10.14
CA ASP A 205 12.43 8.23 -8.96
C ASP A 205 11.11 8.92 -9.27
N VAL A 206 10.94 9.45 -10.49
CA VAL A 206 9.70 10.04 -10.98
C VAL A 206 8.62 8.96 -11.20
N PHE A 207 9.02 7.76 -11.61
CA PHE A 207 8.09 6.66 -11.91
C PHE A 207 7.68 5.86 -10.67
N ILE A 208 8.49 5.91 -9.61
CA ILE A 208 8.19 5.21 -8.35
C ILE A 208 7.11 5.98 -7.58
N GLY A 209 5.95 5.36 -7.36
CA GLY A 209 4.79 6.01 -6.75
C GLY A 209 3.96 6.84 -7.74
N SER A 210 4.22 6.73 -9.06
CA SER A 210 3.43 7.41 -10.10
C SER A 210 2.10 6.72 -10.41
N GLU A 211 1.85 5.54 -9.85
CA GLU A 211 0.62 4.74 -10.06
C GLU A 211 0.28 4.49 -11.55
N GLY A 212 1.30 4.35 -12.39
CA GLY A 212 1.14 4.13 -13.83
C GLY A 212 0.73 5.35 -14.65
N THR A 213 0.67 6.55 -14.06
CA THR A 213 0.22 7.78 -14.74
C THR A 213 1.29 8.40 -15.64
N LEU A 214 2.56 8.09 -15.43
CA LEU A 214 3.69 8.65 -16.16
C LEU A 214 4.32 7.65 -17.16
N GLY A 215 4.02 6.37 -17.03
CA GLY A 215 4.53 5.31 -17.89
C GLY A 215 4.27 3.94 -17.32
N VAL A 216 4.58 2.92 -18.09
CA VAL A 216 4.41 1.50 -17.74
C VAL A 216 5.77 0.93 -17.38
N ILE A 217 5.96 0.53 -16.12
CA ILE A 217 7.16 -0.19 -15.66
C ILE A 217 7.13 -1.59 -16.26
N THR A 218 8.20 -2.00 -16.95
CA THR A 218 8.30 -3.32 -17.59
C THR A 218 9.36 -4.21 -16.96
N GLU A 219 10.45 -3.64 -16.46
CA GLU A 219 11.50 -4.37 -15.77
C GLU A 219 12.03 -3.53 -14.59
N ALA A 220 12.58 -4.21 -13.59
CA ALA A 220 13.21 -3.56 -12.44
C ALA A 220 14.47 -4.30 -11.98
N VAL A 221 15.39 -3.56 -11.40
CA VAL A 221 16.48 -4.06 -10.54
C VAL A 221 16.16 -3.66 -9.11
N LEU A 222 16.04 -4.65 -8.23
CA LEU A 222 15.81 -4.43 -6.81
C LEU A 222 17.03 -4.83 -5.99
N ALA A 223 17.28 -4.09 -4.92
CA ALA A 223 18.31 -4.44 -3.94
C ALA A 223 17.85 -5.65 -3.12
N LEU A 224 18.80 -6.52 -2.83
CA LEU A 224 18.67 -7.62 -1.89
C LEU A 224 19.50 -7.32 -0.64
N GLU A 225 19.09 -7.88 0.48
CA GLU A 225 19.81 -7.81 1.74
C GLU A 225 20.40 -9.20 2.08
N PRO A 226 21.45 -9.27 2.89
CA PRO A 226 21.87 -10.54 3.47
C PRO A 226 20.73 -11.17 4.27
N MET A 227 20.54 -12.50 4.12
CA MET A 227 19.55 -13.22 4.92
C MET A 227 19.96 -13.14 6.40
N PRO A 228 19.08 -12.72 7.32
CA PRO A 228 19.36 -12.84 8.74
C PRO A 228 19.49 -14.31 9.15
N ARG A 229 20.33 -14.58 10.14
CA ARG A 229 20.51 -15.92 10.69
C ARG A 229 19.33 -16.33 11.56
N SER A 230 18.72 -15.37 12.24
CA SER A 230 17.49 -15.56 13.00
C SER A 230 16.56 -14.37 12.88
N ILE A 231 15.25 -14.63 13.00
CA ILE A 231 14.20 -13.63 13.18
C ILE A 231 13.34 -14.13 14.34
N VAL A 232 13.21 -13.31 15.37
CA VAL A 232 12.43 -13.61 16.57
C VAL A 232 11.34 -12.56 16.73
N SER A 233 10.12 -13.00 16.99
CA SER A 233 8.99 -12.12 17.26
C SER A 233 8.67 -12.06 18.76
N ALA A 234 8.23 -10.90 19.23
CA ALA A 234 7.55 -10.80 20.51
C ALA A 234 6.16 -10.18 20.33
N TRP A 235 5.21 -10.73 21.09
CA TRP A 235 3.88 -10.14 21.27
C TRP A 235 3.79 -9.61 22.70
N ILE A 236 3.60 -8.30 22.87
CA ILE A 236 3.65 -7.62 24.16
C ILE A 236 2.33 -6.88 24.44
N THR A 237 2.01 -6.73 25.72
CA THR A 237 0.87 -5.96 26.21
C THR A 237 1.39 -4.76 26.99
N PRO A 238 1.53 -3.56 26.37
CA PRO A 238 1.86 -2.35 27.12
C PRO A 238 0.75 -2.01 28.10
N ARG A 239 1.11 -1.46 29.26
CA ARG A 239 0.14 -1.07 30.30
C ARG A 239 -0.85 -0.02 29.78
N ARG A 240 -0.37 0.93 28.98
CA ARG A 240 -1.13 2.03 28.36
C ARG A 240 -0.58 2.36 27.00
N LEU A 241 -1.36 3.07 26.20
CA LEU A 241 -0.93 3.56 24.89
C LEU A 241 0.32 4.45 24.99
N GLU A 242 0.41 5.30 26.02
CA GLU A 242 1.52 6.21 26.26
C GLU A 242 2.85 5.48 26.50
N ASP A 243 2.79 4.28 27.03
CA ASP A 243 3.99 3.49 27.37
C ASP A 243 4.65 2.86 26.11
N VAL A 244 3.93 2.85 24.96
CA VAL A 244 4.42 2.27 23.69
C VAL A 244 5.66 3.00 23.16
N GLU A 245 5.73 4.33 23.33
CA GLU A 245 6.88 5.13 22.88
C GLU A 245 8.15 4.73 23.63
N THR A 246 8.06 4.62 24.96
CA THR A 246 9.19 4.18 25.81
C THR A 246 9.65 2.76 25.48
N LEU A 247 8.69 1.85 25.24
CA LEU A 247 9.02 0.47 24.82
C LEU A 247 9.71 0.43 23.47
N PHE A 248 9.22 1.23 22.51
CA PHE A 248 9.85 1.33 21.20
C PHE A 248 11.27 1.89 21.29
N GLU A 249 11.48 2.98 22.03
CA GLU A 249 12.80 3.58 22.24
C GLU A 249 13.78 2.61 22.89
N THR A 250 13.32 1.83 23.87
CA THR A 250 14.15 0.80 24.51
C THR A 250 14.57 -0.28 23.51
N LEU A 251 13.64 -0.79 22.72
CA LEU A 251 13.91 -1.80 21.71
C LEU A 251 14.80 -1.26 20.59
N GLU A 252 14.56 -0.02 20.14
CA GLU A 252 15.39 0.66 19.14
C GLU A 252 16.83 0.86 19.65
N ALA A 253 16.99 1.23 20.92
CA ALA A 253 18.32 1.37 21.55
C ALA A 253 19.05 0.03 21.69
N ALA A 254 18.34 -1.05 22.03
CA ALA A 254 18.92 -2.37 22.22
C ALA A 254 19.31 -3.05 20.90
N PHE A 255 18.41 -3.03 19.92
CA PHE A 255 18.56 -3.79 18.69
C PHE A 255 18.93 -2.95 17.46
N GLY A 256 18.76 -1.63 17.52
CA GLY A 256 19.08 -0.73 16.42
C GLY A 256 18.46 -1.21 15.10
N PRO A 257 19.31 -1.46 14.07
CA PRO A 257 18.85 -1.97 12.79
C PRO A 257 18.25 -3.38 12.81
N GLY A 258 18.46 -4.13 13.89
CA GLY A 258 17.86 -5.46 14.10
C GLY A 258 16.36 -5.38 14.41
N LEU A 259 15.84 -4.27 14.94
CA LEU A 259 14.40 -4.06 15.09
C LEU A 259 13.81 -3.83 13.69
N THR A 260 13.23 -4.86 13.10
CA THR A 260 12.79 -4.84 11.70
C THR A 260 11.31 -4.55 11.52
N ALA A 261 10.49 -4.81 12.54
CA ALA A 261 9.07 -4.48 12.58
C ALA A 261 8.62 -4.08 13.98
N PHE A 262 7.68 -3.17 14.08
CA PHE A 262 6.96 -2.86 15.31
C PHE A 262 5.52 -2.42 14.99
N GLU A 263 4.58 -3.27 15.30
CA GLU A 263 3.15 -3.10 15.10
C GLU A 263 2.46 -2.66 16.38
N LEU A 264 1.49 -1.76 16.26
CA LEU A 264 0.57 -1.41 17.33
C LEU A 264 -0.83 -1.92 16.98
N ILE A 265 -1.50 -2.58 17.93
CA ILE A 265 -2.80 -3.21 17.69
C ILE A 265 -3.72 -2.86 18.86
N GLY A 266 -4.85 -2.19 18.57
CA GLY A 266 -5.87 -1.88 19.57
C GLY A 266 -6.80 -3.07 19.85
N ARG A 267 -7.60 -2.97 20.89
CA ARG A 267 -8.58 -4.00 21.31
C ARG A 267 -9.58 -4.36 20.22
N THR A 268 -10.21 -3.35 19.58
CA THR A 268 -11.29 -3.57 18.60
C THR A 268 -10.91 -4.52 17.45
N PRO A 269 -9.75 -4.36 16.76
CA PRO A 269 -9.35 -5.29 15.70
C PRO A 269 -9.08 -6.71 16.22
N LEU A 270 -8.62 -6.87 17.46
CA LEU A 270 -8.40 -8.20 18.07
C LEU A 270 -9.72 -8.89 18.46
N GLU A 271 -10.70 -8.12 18.96
CA GLU A 271 -12.06 -8.62 19.18
C GLU A 271 -12.69 -9.10 17.86
N SER A 272 -12.54 -8.30 16.78
CA SER A 272 -13.00 -8.70 15.44
C SER A 272 -12.31 -9.98 14.94
N LEU A 273 -10.99 -10.10 15.15
CA LEU A 273 -10.22 -11.30 14.80
C LEU A 273 -10.81 -12.53 15.49
N SER A 274 -10.93 -12.49 16.82
CA SER A 274 -11.44 -13.60 17.61
C SER A 274 -12.89 -13.95 17.27
N ALA A 275 -13.76 -12.96 17.12
CA ALA A 275 -15.19 -13.16 16.83
C ALA A 275 -15.43 -13.78 15.44
N VAL A 276 -14.61 -13.41 14.43
CA VAL A 276 -14.84 -13.81 13.04
C VAL A 276 -14.10 -15.11 12.68
N THR A 277 -12.93 -15.35 13.28
CA THR A 277 -12.04 -16.46 12.89
C THR A 277 -11.77 -17.48 13.98
N GLY A 278 -12.10 -17.16 15.24
CA GLY A 278 -11.73 -17.97 16.39
C GLY A 278 -10.24 -17.88 16.78
N MET A 279 -9.43 -17.13 16.03
CA MET A 279 -8.02 -16.93 16.34
C MET A 279 -7.86 -15.98 17.52
N THR A 280 -6.89 -16.24 18.38
CA THR A 280 -6.55 -15.39 19.53
C THR A 280 -5.06 -15.07 19.51
N PRO A 281 -4.64 -13.86 19.94
CA PRO A 281 -3.23 -13.57 20.15
C PRO A 281 -2.65 -14.49 21.26
N PRO A 282 -1.32 -14.61 21.33
CA PRO A 282 -0.66 -15.48 22.32
C PRO A 282 -0.78 -15.00 23.77
N VAL A 283 -1.26 -13.77 23.98
CA VAL A 283 -1.48 -13.14 25.28
C VAL A 283 -2.94 -12.72 25.44
N PRO A 284 -3.46 -12.54 26.69
CA PRO A 284 -4.82 -12.10 26.94
C PRO A 284 -5.15 -10.77 26.24
N LEU A 285 -6.41 -10.61 25.82
CA LEU A 285 -6.89 -9.37 25.19
C LEU A 285 -6.73 -8.17 26.14
N SER A 286 -6.12 -7.11 25.64
CA SER A 286 -5.91 -5.84 26.29
C SER A 286 -6.34 -4.67 25.41
N ASP A 287 -6.33 -3.45 25.93
CA ASP A 287 -6.67 -2.26 25.16
C ASP A 287 -5.67 -2.03 24.03
N TRP A 288 -4.40 -2.31 24.29
CA TRP A 288 -3.31 -2.18 23.32
C TRP A 288 -2.37 -3.38 23.41
N GLN A 289 -1.90 -3.80 22.27
CA GLN A 289 -0.88 -4.83 22.12
C GLN A 289 0.15 -4.42 21.07
N GLY A 290 1.36 -4.90 21.20
CA GLY A 290 2.44 -4.72 20.23
C GLY A 290 2.89 -6.06 19.68
N LEU A 291 3.22 -6.12 18.40
CA LEU A 291 3.93 -7.22 17.78
C LEU A 291 5.19 -6.67 17.14
N LEU A 292 6.32 -7.27 17.41
CA LEU A 292 7.61 -6.82 16.88
C LEU A 292 8.45 -7.99 16.37
N ASP A 293 9.35 -7.67 15.42
CA ASP A 293 10.37 -8.59 14.93
C ASP A 293 11.77 -8.02 15.19
N VAL A 294 12.64 -8.88 15.71
CA VAL A 294 14.08 -8.64 15.80
C VAL A 294 14.80 -9.64 14.89
N SER A 295 15.57 -9.11 13.94
CA SER A 295 16.42 -9.89 13.04
C SER A 295 17.88 -9.81 13.52
N ASP A 296 18.57 -10.94 13.56
CA ASP A 296 19.99 -11.01 13.88
C ASP A 296 20.76 -11.76 12.79
N TRP A 297 21.96 -11.26 12.43
CA TRP A 297 22.84 -11.86 11.42
C TRP A 297 23.97 -12.68 12.01
N ARG A 298 24.09 -12.74 13.35
CA ARG A 298 25.16 -13.41 14.07
C ARG A 298 24.66 -14.54 14.95
N ARG A 299 23.58 -14.25 15.74
CA ARG A 299 23.00 -15.18 16.71
C ARG A 299 22.01 -16.11 16.04
N ASP A 300 21.84 -17.28 16.62
CA ASP A 300 20.74 -18.18 16.28
C ASP A 300 19.43 -17.77 16.99
N SER A 301 18.39 -18.55 16.78
CA SER A 301 17.07 -18.21 17.28
C SER A 301 16.97 -18.27 18.81
N ASP A 302 17.66 -19.21 19.46
CA ASP A 302 17.62 -19.36 20.91
C ASP A 302 18.33 -18.18 21.58
N GLU A 303 19.56 -17.86 21.13
CA GLU A 303 20.33 -16.70 21.61
C GLU A 303 19.58 -15.38 21.40
N SER A 304 18.93 -15.21 20.24
CA SER A 304 18.16 -14.01 19.93
C SER A 304 16.88 -13.89 20.76
N SER A 305 16.23 -15.02 21.07
CA SER A 305 15.05 -15.05 21.94
C SER A 305 15.41 -14.70 23.38
N GLU A 306 16.52 -15.25 23.89
CA GLU A 306 17.02 -14.95 25.23
C GLU A 306 17.42 -13.47 25.38
N GLU A 307 18.07 -12.89 24.36
CA GLU A 307 18.41 -11.46 24.36
C GLU A 307 17.16 -10.59 24.36
N LEU A 308 16.16 -10.91 23.51
CA LEU A 308 14.90 -10.17 23.46
C LEU A 308 14.15 -10.27 24.78
N GLU A 309 14.08 -11.44 25.40
CA GLU A 309 13.50 -11.63 26.74
C GLU A 309 14.27 -10.81 27.79
N GLY A 310 15.59 -10.80 27.75
CA GLY A 310 16.41 -10.02 28.65
C GLY A 310 16.14 -8.51 28.57
N VAL A 311 15.85 -8.00 27.38
CA VAL A 311 15.45 -6.59 27.17
C VAL A 311 14.04 -6.32 27.66
N LEU A 312 13.10 -7.26 27.51
CA LEU A 312 11.71 -7.09 27.90
C LEU A 312 11.44 -7.33 29.40
N ALA A 313 12.21 -8.20 30.05
CA ALA A 313 12.00 -8.62 31.43
C ALA A 313 11.96 -7.45 32.45
N PRO A 314 12.86 -6.46 32.44
CA PRO A 314 12.77 -5.30 33.35
C PRO A 314 11.48 -4.50 33.18
N HIS A 315 10.92 -4.48 31.97
CA HIS A 315 9.66 -3.77 31.69
C HIS A 315 8.43 -4.55 32.13
N LEU A 316 8.52 -5.87 32.18
CA LEU A 316 7.52 -6.72 32.82
C LEU A 316 7.54 -6.55 34.35
N GLU A 317 8.75 -6.58 34.95
CA GLU A 317 8.94 -6.42 36.39
C GLU A 317 8.46 -5.07 36.92
N ASN A 318 8.72 -3.98 36.19
CA ASN A 318 8.26 -2.64 36.57
C ASN A 318 6.82 -2.31 36.15
N GLY A 319 6.13 -3.25 35.49
CA GLY A 319 4.74 -3.12 35.09
C GLY A 319 4.49 -2.19 33.91
N LEU A 320 5.52 -1.87 33.11
CA LEU A 320 5.36 -1.15 31.84
C LEU A 320 4.76 -2.08 30.77
N ILE A 321 5.12 -3.36 30.80
CA ILE A 321 4.50 -4.48 30.09
C ILE A 321 3.68 -5.29 31.09
N LEU A 322 2.44 -5.61 30.77
CA LEU A 322 1.56 -6.42 31.62
C LEU A 322 1.67 -7.91 31.34
N ASP A 323 1.96 -8.27 30.09
CA ASP A 323 2.10 -9.65 29.63
C ASP A 323 2.89 -9.66 28.30
N GLY A 324 3.50 -10.79 27.95
CA GLY A 324 4.26 -10.94 26.74
C GLY A 324 4.56 -12.38 26.40
N ALA A 325 4.74 -12.66 25.11
CA ALA A 325 5.20 -13.93 24.58
C ALA A 325 6.29 -13.69 23.54
N VAL A 326 7.40 -14.42 23.65
CA VAL A 326 8.49 -14.43 22.67
C VAL A 326 8.43 -15.74 21.90
N SER A 327 8.56 -15.67 20.57
CA SER A 327 8.54 -16.87 19.73
C SER A 327 9.78 -17.74 20.01
N ARG A 328 9.58 -19.04 20.14
CA ARG A 328 10.65 -20.03 20.33
C ARG A 328 10.92 -20.85 19.08
N SER A 329 10.06 -20.71 18.10
CA SER A 329 10.14 -21.42 16.82
C SER A 329 9.63 -20.54 15.69
N GLU A 330 9.97 -20.91 14.44
CA GLU A 330 9.41 -20.28 13.26
C GLU A 330 7.87 -20.45 13.22
N SER A 331 7.34 -21.58 13.69
CA SER A 331 5.90 -21.83 13.78
C SER A 331 5.21 -20.84 14.73
N ASP A 332 5.85 -20.49 15.86
CA ASP A 332 5.30 -19.49 16.78
C ASP A 332 5.28 -18.10 16.11
N ARG A 333 6.40 -17.74 15.46
CA ARG A 333 6.53 -16.49 14.72
C ARG A 333 5.44 -16.37 13.65
N GLU A 334 5.29 -17.40 12.84
CA GLU A 334 4.23 -17.45 11.82
C GLU A 334 2.83 -17.35 12.43
N ALA A 335 2.59 -17.97 13.59
CA ALA A 335 1.30 -17.89 14.27
C ALA A 335 0.99 -16.47 14.75
N PHE A 336 1.99 -15.76 15.30
CA PHE A 336 1.86 -14.37 15.71
C PHE A 336 1.51 -13.47 14.50
N TRP A 337 2.29 -13.56 13.43
CA TRP A 337 2.04 -12.77 12.22
C TRP A 337 0.73 -13.15 11.55
N ARG A 338 0.35 -14.40 11.53
CA ARG A 338 -0.95 -14.85 11.00
C ARG A 338 -2.13 -14.19 11.72
N CYS A 339 -2.05 -14.03 13.05
CA CYS A 339 -3.04 -13.25 13.80
C CYS A 339 -3.10 -11.82 13.27
N ARG A 340 -1.95 -11.14 13.14
CA ARG A 340 -1.89 -9.75 12.68
C ARG A 340 -2.39 -9.58 11.24
N GLU A 341 -1.97 -10.42 10.34
CA GLU A 341 -2.29 -10.35 8.91
C GLU A 341 -3.75 -10.71 8.61
N THR A 342 -4.38 -11.46 9.50
CA THR A 342 -5.80 -11.82 9.37
C THR A 342 -6.74 -10.67 9.80
N ILE A 343 -6.27 -9.72 10.64
CA ILE A 343 -7.07 -8.59 11.13
C ILE A 343 -7.81 -7.82 10.01
N PRO A 344 -7.17 -7.38 8.89
CA PRO A 344 -7.87 -6.64 7.85
C PRO A 344 -9.07 -7.37 7.26
N SER A 345 -8.97 -8.69 7.13
CA SER A 345 -10.04 -9.54 6.60
C SER A 345 -11.14 -9.79 7.64
N ALA A 346 -10.79 -9.95 8.91
CA ALA A 346 -11.72 -10.12 10.01
C ALA A 346 -12.59 -8.88 10.20
N VAL A 347 -11.97 -7.70 10.29
CA VAL A 347 -12.67 -6.41 10.39
C VAL A 347 -13.57 -6.15 9.18
N LYS A 348 -13.19 -6.62 7.98
CA LYS A 348 -14.04 -6.52 6.78
C LYS A 348 -15.31 -7.39 6.91
N ARG A 349 -15.20 -8.59 7.51
CA ARG A 349 -16.32 -9.54 7.65
C ARG A 349 -17.28 -9.17 8.77
N GLU A 350 -16.80 -8.54 9.83
CA GLU A 350 -17.61 -8.15 10.99
C GLU A 350 -18.73 -7.15 10.63
N GLY A 351 -18.52 -6.31 9.61
CA GLY A 351 -19.55 -5.37 9.19
C GLY A 351 -19.04 -4.19 8.37
N GLY A 352 -19.83 -3.12 8.36
CA GLY A 352 -19.47 -1.87 7.70
C GLY A 352 -18.30 -1.19 8.39
N ASN A 353 -17.27 -0.87 7.62
CA ASN A 353 -16.16 -0.06 8.12
C ASN A 353 -15.78 1.04 7.13
N VAL A 354 -15.26 2.14 7.67
CA VAL A 354 -14.56 3.17 6.89
C VAL A 354 -13.08 3.01 7.18
N LYS A 355 -12.30 2.80 6.13
CA LYS A 355 -10.86 2.61 6.23
C LYS A 355 -10.13 3.93 6.00
N HIS A 356 -9.16 4.20 6.84
CA HIS A 356 -8.23 5.31 6.69
C HIS A 356 -6.82 4.76 6.92
N ASP A 357 -5.94 5.00 5.95
CA ASP A 357 -4.50 4.88 6.15
C ASP A 357 -3.99 6.28 6.48
N ILE A 358 -3.35 6.41 7.64
CA ILE A 358 -2.80 7.68 8.09
C ILE A 358 -1.29 7.54 8.26
N SER A 359 -0.58 8.62 8.02
CA SER A 359 0.85 8.70 8.32
C SER A 359 1.13 9.98 9.07
N VAL A 360 1.71 9.84 10.25
CA VAL A 360 2.10 10.97 11.11
C VAL A 360 3.49 10.71 11.68
N PRO A 361 4.22 11.75 12.10
CA PRO A 361 5.45 11.54 12.86
C PRO A 361 5.18 10.63 14.07
N ARG A 362 6.05 9.66 14.32
CA ARG A 362 5.92 8.69 15.44
C ARG A 362 5.59 9.37 16.76
N SER A 363 6.27 10.46 17.09
CA SER A 363 6.03 11.29 18.30
C SER A 363 4.61 11.89 18.38
N SER A 364 3.84 11.81 17.32
CA SER A 364 2.45 12.32 17.27
C SER A 364 1.41 11.20 17.28
N LEU A 365 1.81 9.93 17.14
CA LEU A 365 0.88 8.80 17.00
C LEU A 365 -0.05 8.65 18.20
N VAL A 366 0.49 8.60 19.41
CA VAL A 366 -0.27 8.45 20.66
C VAL A 366 -1.30 9.56 20.80
N ARG A 367 -0.87 10.80 20.59
CA ARG A 367 -1.76 11.97 20.64
C ARG A 367 -2.84 11.88 19.57
N PHE A 368 -2.47 11.53 18.34
CA PHE A 368 -3.42 11.39 17.23
C PHE A 368 -4.49 10.33 17.52
N ILE A 369 -4.08 9.15 17.99
CA ILE A 369 -5.00 8.06 18.30
C ILE A 369 -6.00 8.51 19.36
N ARG A 370 -5.52 9.10 20.46
CA ARG A 370 -6.35 9.53 21.58
C ARG A 370 -7.35 10.62 21.19
N GLU A 371 -6.84 11.71 20.59
CA GLU A 371 -7.68 12.87 20.26
C GLU A 371 -8.70 12.51 19.17
N THR A 372 -8.30 11.71 18.16
CA THR A 372 -9.20 11.30 17.08
C THR A 372 -10.26 10.32 17.57
N SER A 373 -9.90 9.37 18.45
CA SER A 373 -10.85 8.42 19.02
C SER A 373 -11.89 9.14 19.88
N ALA A 374 -11.47 10.05 20.75
CA ALA A 374 -12.37 10.84 21.59
C ALA A 374 -13.34 11.71 20.76
N ALA A 375 -12.82 12.40 19.73
CA ALA A 375 -13.65 13.23 18.86
C ALA A 375 -14.65 12.41 18.01
N LEU A 376 -14.28 11.18 17.63
CA LEU A 376 -15.19 10.28 16.92
C LEU A 376 -16.31 9.79 17.84
N GLU A 377 -16.00 9.41 19.05
CA GLU A 377 -16.99 8.95 20.03
C GLU A 377 -17.97 10.05 20.42
N GLU A 378 -17.48 11.28 20.67
CA GLU A 378 -18.31 12.46 20.92
C GLU A 378 -19.24 12.78 19.74
N THR A 379 -18.70 12.72 18.50
CA THR A 379 -19.46 13.11 17.31
C THR A 379 -20.44 12.03 16.86
N PHE A 380 -20.11 10.77 17.07
CA PHE A 380 -20.84 9.60 16.60
C PHE A 380 -20.89 8.51 17.67
N PRO A 381 -21.71 8.69 18.72
CA PRO A 381 -21.82 7.71 19.79
C PRO A 381 -22.10 6.30 19.30
N GLY A 382 -21.35 5.32 19.83
CA GLY A 382 -21.46 3.91 19.46
C GLY A 382 -20.62 3.50 18.22
N VAL A 383 -19.80 4.41 17.72
CA VAL A 383 -18.78 4.11 16.69
C VAL A 383 -17.50 3.66 17.40
N LYS A 384 -16.90 2.56 16.93
CA LYS A 384 -15.67 2.04 17.51
C LYS A 384 -14.47 2.30 16.58
N PRO A 385 -13.43 3.02 17.04
CA PRO A 385 -12.16 3.04 16.35
C PRO A 385 -11.54 1.64 16.32
N SER A 386 -11.05 1.23 15.16
CA SER A 386 -10.32 -0.02 14.94
C SER A 386 -8.93 0.33 14.43
N VAL A 387 -8.00 0.50 15.37
CA VAL A 387 -6.66 1.02 15.13
C VAL A 387 -5.65 -0.11 15.18
N PHE A 388 -4.87 -0.25 14.13
CA PHE A 388 -3.73 -1.18 14.07
C PHE A 388 -2.77 -0.74 12.95
N GLY A 389 -1.51 -1.13 13.02
CA GLY A 389 -0.55 -0.82 11.94
C GLY A 389 0.87 -0.59 12.42
N HIS A 390 1.68 -0.07 11.51
CA HIS A 390 3.12 0.04 11.64
C HIS A 390 3.51 1.24 12.52
N TYR A 391 3.64 1.02 13.83
CA TYR A 391 4.05 2.08 14.76
C TYR A 391 5.45 2.63 14.41
N GLY A 392 6.35 1.73 13.99
CA GLY A 392 7.75 2.07 13.75
C GLY A 392 7.98 3.14 12.68
N ASP A 393 7.15 3.17 11.62
CA ASP A 393 7.24 4.15 10.52
C ASP A 393 6.17 5.24 10.57
N GLY A 394 5.29 5.21 11.57
CA GLY A 394 4.24 6.21 11.74
C GLY A 394 2.99 5.97 10.90
N ASN A 395 2.84 4.79 10.27
CA ASN A 395 1.68 4.45 9.45
C ASN A 395 0.68 3.59 10.23
N LEU A 396 -0.56 4.08 10.35
CA LEU A 396 -1.64 3.36 11.01
C LEU A 396 -2.86 3.20 10.10
N HIS A 397 -3.46 2.03 10.16
CA HIS A 397 -4.82 1.78 9.69
C HIS A 397 -5.80 2.26 10.77
N PHE A 398 -6.24 3.50 10.67
CA PHE A 398 -7.21 4.08 11.58
C PHE A 398 -8.62 3.87 11.02
N ASN A 399 -9.16 2.68 11.20
CA ASN A 399 -10.47 2.31 10.71
C ASN A 399 -11.56 2.66 11.71
N VAL A 400 -12.80 2.78 11.22
CA VAL A 400 -13.98 3.03 12.04
C VAL A 400 -14.99 1.94 11.75
N VAL A 401 -15.37 1.17 12.77
CA VAL A 401 -16.33 0.05 12.67
C VAL A 401 -17.70 0.48 13.17
N PHE A 402 -18.74 -0.02 12.51
CA PHE A 402 -20.13 0.29 12.81
C PHE A 402 -20.94 -0.98 13.02
N HIS A 403 -21.74 -1.03 14.05
CA HIS A 403 -22.73 -2.09 14.19
C HIS A 403 -23.87 -1.94 13.17
N ALA A 404 -24.32 -3.04 12.60
CA ALA A 404 -25.28 -3.12 11.47
C ALA A 404 -26.65 -2.45 11.68
N ARG A 405 -26.98 -1.95 12.88
CA ARG A 405 -28.28 -1.36 13.20
C ARG A 405 -28.39 0.16 12.99
N CYS A 406 -27.35 0.81 12.51
CA CYS A 406 -27.40 2.25 12.26
C CYS A 406 -27.80 2.57 10.80
N HIS A 407 -28.83 3.43 10.60
CA HIS A 407 -29.28 3.93 9.29
C HIS A 407 -28.23 4.84 8.62
N PHE A 408 -27.37 4.29 7.77
CA PHE A 408 -25.98 4.73 7.58
C PHE A 408 -25.67 5.64 6.40
N GLY A 409 -26.40 5.64 5.29
CA GLY A 409 -25.98 6.33 4.05
C GLY A 409 -25.64 7.82 4.21
N ARG A 410 -26.47 8.61 4.94
CA ARG A 410 -26.23 10.04 5.17
C ARG A 410 -25.19 10.33 6.27
N LYS A 411 -25.02 9.41 7.24
CA LYS A 411 -24.06 9.60 8.35
C LYS A 411 -22.59 9.33 7.93
N ILE A 412 -22.35 8.37 7.03
CA ILE A 412 -21.00 8.09 6.51
C ILE A 412 -20.39 9.30 5.81
N HIS A 413 -21.17 10.01 5.00
CA HIS A 413 -20.68 11.23 4.32
C HIS A 413 -20.26 12.32 5.33
N LYS A 414 -21.01 12.49 6.42
CA LYS A 414 -20.65 13.44 7.51
C LYS A 414 -19.41 12.97 8.28
N LEU A 415 -19.26 11.66 8.52
CA LEU A 415 -18.08 11.06 9.15
C LEU A 415 -16.81 11.34 8.34
N ARG A 416 -16.85 11.09 7.04
CA ARG A 416 -15.72 11.36 6.13
C ARG A 416 -15.32 12.82 6.13
N LYS A 417 -16.28 13.75 6.01
CA LYS A 417 -16.00 15.19 6.06
C LYS A 417 -15.43 15.64 7.40
N ARG A 418 -15.90 15.06 8.51
CA ARG A 418 -15.45 15.47 9.87
C ARG A 418 -14.16 14.80 10.29
N ALA A 419 -13.95 13.51 9.98
CA ALA A 419 -12.68 12.84 10.22
C ALA A 419 -11.55 13.49 9.36
N GLY A 420 -11.82 13.74 8.07
CA GLY A 420 -10.92 14.52 7.22
C GLY A 420 -10.69 15.94 7.73
N GLY A 421 -11.76 16.64 8.17
CA GLY A 421 -11.66 17.98 8.73
C GLY A 421 -10.97 18.02 10.10
N PHE A 422 -11.05 16.97 10.90
CA PHE A 422 -10.34 16.86 12.17
C PHE A 422 -8.85 16.62 11.95
N ALA A 423 -8.49 15.73 11.05
CA ALA A 423 -7.09 15.52 10.67
C ALA A 423 -6.45 16.76 10.06
N LEU A 424 -7.19 17.53 9.26
CA LEU A 424 -6.77 18.84 8.75
C LEU A 424 -6.52 19.85 9.89
N ARG A 425 -7.38 19.87 10.93
CA ARG A 425 -7.19 20.76 12.08
C ARG A 425 -6.03 20.35 12.98
N THR A 426 -5.79 19.05 13.12
CA THR A 426 -4.71 18.51 13.95
C THR A 426 -3.37 18.40 13.22
N ARG A 427 -3.30 18.81 11.95
CA ARG A 427 -2.10 18.77 11.07
C ARG A 427 -1.56 17.37 10.79
N PHE A 428 -2.43 16.37 10.78
CA PHE A 428 -2.07 15.01 10.42
C PHE A 428 -2.45 14.73 8.96
N GLN A 429 -1.63 13.96 8.26
CA GLN A 429 -1.93 13.52 6.92
C GLN A 429 -2.82 12.27 6.98
N ILE A 430 -4.01 12.33 6.39
CA ILE A 430 -4.89 11.18 6.22
C ILE A 430 -4.92 10.79 4.74
N LEU A 431 -4.52 9.57 4.44
CA LEU A 431 -4.78 8.94 3.16
C LEU A 431 -6.14 8.23 3.27
N ALA A 432 -7.22 8.92 2.90
CA ALA A 432 -8.56 8.35 2.95
C ALA A 432 -8.76 7.36 1.80
N GLN A 433 -8.94 6.08 2.12
CA GLN A 433 -9.44 5.09 1.16
C GLN A 433 -10.96 5.24 1.03
N ARG A 434 -11.44 5.46 -0.19
CA ARG A 434 -12.88 5.64 -0.46
C ARG A 434 -13.67 4.34 -0.29
N ASP A 435 -14.82 4.44 0.38
CA ASP A 435 -15.94 3.51 0.25
C ASP A 435 -17.00 4.15 -0.67
N GLU A 436 -17.08 3.68 -1.93
CA GLU A 436 -17.69 4.40 -3.04
C GLU A 436 -19.12 4.02 -3.37
N ARG A 437 -19.85 3.42 -2.44
CA ARG A 437 -21.24 3.02 -2.78
C ARG A 437 -22.18 4.18 -3.08
N GLN A 438 -21.77 5.44 -2.90
CA GLN A 438 -22.69 6.58 -3.05
C GLN A 438 -22.09 7.90 -3.53
N ASP A 439 -20.85 7.98 -4.06
CA ASP A 439 -20.38 9.29 -4.51
C ASP A 439 -19.64 9.25 -5.85
N HIS A 440 -20.06 10.13 -6.76
CA HIS A 440 -19.58 10.25 -8.12
C HIS A 440 -18.07 10.63 -8.13
N GLY A 441 -17.25 9.67 -8.47
CA GLY A 441 -16.00 9.78 -9.21
C GLY A 441 -14.93 10.81 -8.79
N ARG A 442 -14.74 11.21 -7.51
CA ARG A 442 -13.68 12.18 -7.18
C ARG A 442 -12.74 11.66 -6.10
N ARG A 443 -11.45 11.48 -6.45
CA ARG A 443 -10.37 11.25 -5.49
C ARG A 443 -10.20 12.47 -4.59
N PHE A 444 -10.10 12.26 -3.28
CA PHE A 444 -9.60 13.25 -2.36
C PHE A 444 -8.29 12.76 -1.76
N GLU A 445 -7.21 13.32 -2.21
CA GLU A 445 -5.93 13.26 -1.53
C GLU A 445 -5.81 14.53 -0.67
N VAL A 446 -5.77 14.37 0.64
CA VAL A 446 -5.56 15.50 1.53
C VAL A 446 -4.13 15.42 2.04
N LYS A 447 -3.23 16.19 1.43
CA LYS A 447 -1.87 16.40 1.93
C LYS A 447 -1.86 17.64 2.82
N VAL A 448 -1.53 17.47 4.08
CA VAL A 448 -1.32 18.59 5.01
C VAL A 448 0.15 18.67 5.35
N HIS A 449 0.83 19.73 4.87
CA HIS A 449 2.17 20.07 5.31
C HIS A 449 2.08 20.86 6.62
N GLY A 450 2.87 20.44 7.61
CA GLY A 450 2.85 21.04 8.92
C GLY A 450 3.64 22.35 8.98
N GLU A 451 2.96 23.49 8.89
CA GLU A 451 3.40 24.77 9.46
C GLU A 451 2.25 25.52 10.11
N MET A 452 2.58 26.26 11.16
CA MET A 452 1.61 26.91 12.03
C MET A 452 0.94 28.09 11.35
N MET A 453 -0.34 27.98 11.03
CA MET A 453 -1.18 29.15 10.75
C MET A 453 -2.20 29.32 11.87
N SER A 454 -2.12 30.44 12.55
CA SER A 454 -3.04 30.86 13.59
C SER A 454 -4.43 31.10 13.04
N GLY A 455 -5.41 30.60 13.77
CA GLY A 455 -6.85 30.73 13.65
C GLY A 455 -7.43 31.74 12.67
N ARG A 456 -8.02 31.23 11.60
CA ARG A 456 -9.24 31.78 10.98
C ARG A 456 -9.98 30.64 10.28
N HIS A 457 -11.28 30.58 10.51
CA HIS A 457 -12.19 29.68 9.84
C HIS A 457 -12.19 29.97 8.33
N VAL A 458 -11.71 29.03 7.53
CA VAL A 458 -11.91 29.06 6.08
C VAL A 458 -12.68 27.80 5.71
N GLY A 459 -13.95 27.98 5.37
CA GLY A 459 -14.75 26.94 4.73
C GLY A 459 -14.21 26.73 3.31
N MET A 460 -13.40 25.72 3.08
CA MET A 460 -12.94 25.38 1.73
C MET A 460 -14.02 24.60 0.97
N THR A 461 -14.45 25.15 -0.15
CA THR A 461 -15.22 24.42 -1.16
C THR A 461 -14.28 23.56 -2.00
N HIS A 462 -14.81 22.56 -2.67
CA HIS A 462 -14.08 21.60 -3.49
C HIS A 462 -13.15 22.23 -4.55
N GLU A 463 -13.54 23.38 -5.10
CA GLU A 463 -12.74 24.12 -6.09
C GLU A 463 -11.49 24.77 -5.51
N LYS A 464 -11.54 25.24 -4.25
CA LYS A 464 -10.37 25.83 -3.59
C LYS A 464 -9.26 24.82 -3.32
N CYS A 465 -9.59 23.58 -2.98
CA CYS A 465 -8.58 22.53 -2.83
C CYS A 465 -7.84 22.23 -4.13
N HIS A 466 -8.54 22.30 -5.27
CA HIS A 466 -7.94 22.05 -6.59
C HIS A 466 -7.03 23.20 -7.04
N VAL A 467 -7.39 24.43 -6.69
CA VAL A 467 -6.61 25.65 -6.99
C VAL A 467 -5.33 25.69 -6.15
N GLU A 468 -5.37 25.33 -4.88
CA GLU A 468 -4.18 25.29 -4.03
C GLU A 468 -3.19 24.18 -4.43
N GLN A 469 -3.66 23.05 -4.93
CA GLN A 469 -2.77 22.04 -5.49
C GLN A 469 -2.05 22.52 -6.77
N ARG A 470 -2.71 23.32 -7.60
CA ARG A 470 -2.07 23.94 -8.77
C ARG A 470 -1.08 25.03 -8.38
N ILE A 471 -1.37 25.83 -7.36
CA ILE A 471 -0.49 26.90 -6.87
C ILE A 471 0.77 26.31 -6.23
N CYS A 472 0.65 25.25 -5.44
CA CYS A 472 1.82 24.56 -4.87
C CYS A 472 2.72 23.89 -5.93
N ALA A 473 2.16 23.45 -7.07
CA ALA A 473 2.95 22.92 -8.17
C ALA A 473 3.68 24.02 -8.97
N VAL A 474 3.13 25.22 -9.03
CA VAL A 474 3.71 26.36 -9.76
C VAL A 474 4.77 27.09 -8.92
N ASP A 475 4.59 27.17 -7.60
CA ASP A 475 5.53 27.89 -6.72
C ASP A 475 6.88 27.16 -6.51
N ARG A 476 6.98 25.89 -6.85
CA ARG A 476 8.26 25.16 -6.88
C ARG A 476 9.13 25.48 -8.10
N SER A 477 8.58 26.12 -9.13
CA SER A 477 9.31 26.51 -10.35
C SER A 477 9.73 27.98 -10.38
N GLY A 478 9.35 28.80 -9.39
CA GLY A 478 9.50 30.26 -9.37
C GLY A 478 10.56 30.84 -8.42
N ALA A 479 11.32 30.03 -7.69
CA ALA A 479 12.36 30.56 -6.81
C ALA A 479 13.69 30.74 -7.55
N ARG A 480 13.77 31.75 -8.40
CA ARG A 480 15.00 32.46 -8.76
C ARG A 480 14.64 33.94 -8.94
N ALA A 481 14.77 34.69 -7.90
CA ALA A 481 15.26 36.07 -7.84
C ALA A 481 15.44 36.46 -6.36
#